data_8716c3b2d513581a8d8ca2f89ff389d9
#
_entry.id   8716c3b2d513581a8d8ca2f89ff389d9
#
_cell.length_a   1.000
_cell.length_b   1.000
_cell.length_c   1.000
_cell.angle_alpha   90.00
_cell.angle_beta   90.00
_cell.angle_gamma   90.00
#
_symmetry.space_group_name_H-M   'P 1'
#
loop_
_entity.id
_entity.type
_entity.pdbx_description
1 polymer ?
#
loop_
_entity_poly.entity_id
_entity_poly.type
_entity_poly.pdbx_seq_one_letter_code
_entity_poly.pdbx_strand_id
1 'polypeptide(L)'
;INIGFIGAGAVGCSIGKYLCENSSIAKIKGYYSRTSKSVDIAATFTNSKAYASPEELVNECDVICITTPDDIILKVWEQIKNYNLQQKIICHFSGSLSSDIFSGIEETKAEKISIHPMYAFSDKFTSYRQLNTARLTMEGSSKAVKVMQELFGDELHHKIFMLKASDKVKYHAAAAFASNYVVGIFDVALGLLKDCGFTDEDAVSLLGPLTMGNVKSVIENGTLEALTGPVIRNDTGTV
;
A
#
# COMPACT_ATOMS: atom_id res chain seq x y z
N ILE A 1 -1.72 19.53 9.19
CA ILE A 1 -1.65 19.24 7.74
C ILE A 1 -3.02 18.78 7.28
N ASN A 2 -3.66 19.48 6.33
CA ASN A 2 -4.95 19.08 5.77
C ASN A 2 -4.75 18.07 4.64
N ILE A 3 -5.33 16.89 4.76
CA ILE A 3 -5.16 15.78 3.81
C ILE A 3 -6.49 15.45 3.15
N GLY A 4 -6.49 15.37 1.82
CA GLY A 4 -7.62 14.93 1.01
C GLY A 4 -7.29 13.69 0.19
N PHE A 5 -8.28 12.84 -0.05
CA PHE A 5 -8.12 11.60 -0.79
C PHE A 5 -8.92 11.63 -2.10
N ILE A 6 -8.24 11.40 -3.21
CA ILE A 6 -8.88 11.09 -4.49
C ILE A 6 -8.83 9.58 -4.69
N GLY A 7 -9.98 8.95 -4.43
CA GLY A 7 -10.13 7.50 -4.32
C GLY A 7 -10.63 7.12 -2.92
N ALA A 8 -11.73 6.37 -2.88
CA ALA A 8 -12.39 5.92 -1.66
C ALA A 8 -12.36 4.38 -1.54
N GLY A 9 -11.23 3.77 -1.95
CA GLY A 9 -10.96 2.33 -1.89
C GLY A 9 -10.39 1.89 -0.52
N ALA A 10 -9.89 0.63 -0.46
CA ALA A 10 -9.35 0.07 0.77
C ALA A 10 -8.16 0.88 1.30
N VAL A 11 -7.21 1.25 0.43
CA VAL A 11 -6.03 2.04 0.81
C VAL A 11 -6.42 3.41 1.37
N GLY A 12 -7.23 4.19 0.61
CA GLY A 12 -7.62 5.55 1.03
C GLY A 12 -8.40 5.57 2.34
N CYS A 13 -9.36 4.64 2.50
CA CYS A 13 -10.14 4.55 3.74
C CYS A 13 -9.30 4.10 4.92
N SER A 14 -8.43 3.10 4.74
CA SER A 14 -7.58 2.60 5.83
C SER A 14 -6.57 3.64 6.28
N ILE A 15 -5.86 4.29 5.34
CA ILE A 15 -4.90 5.35 5.69
C ILE A 15 -5.62 6.54 6.32
N GLY A 16 -6.73 6.99 5.74
CA GLY A 16 -7.49 8.11 6.29
C GLY A 16 -8.00 7.83 7.69
N LYS A 17 -8.54 6.63 7.95
CA LYS A 17 -9.01 6.24 9.30
C LYS A 17 -7.87 6.11 10.29
N TYR A 18 -6.76 5.51 9.87
CA TYR A 18 -5.56 5.40 10.69
C TYR A 18 -5.02 6.77 11.13
N LEU A 19 -4.94 7.71 10.20
CA LEU A 19 -4.52 9.08 10.50
C LEU A 19 -5.50 9.80 11.42
N CYS A 20 -6.81 9.62 11.24
CA CYS A 20 -7.82 10.20 12.13
C CYS A 20 -7.69 9.73 13.58
N GLU A 21 -7.31 8.47 13.79
CA GLU A 21 -7.26 7.89 15.14
C GLU A 21 -5.90 8.07 15.83
N ASN A 22 -4.82 8.25 15.08
CA ASN A 22 -3.47 8.18 15.63
C ASN A 22 -2.62 9.45 15.43
N SER A 23 -3.05 10.40 14.57
CA SER A 23 -2.27 11.61 14.33
C SER A 23 -2.91 12.85 14.96
N SER A 24 -2.09 13.67 15.57
CA SER A 24 -2.45 14.99 16.09
C SER A 24 -2.23 16.12 15.08
N ILE A 25 -1.34 15.90 14.11
CA ILE A 25 -0.98 16.92 13.10
C ILE A 25 -1.72 16.75 11.78
N ALA A 26 -2.22 15.55 11.45
CA ALA A 26 -2.99 15.29 10.23
C ALA A 26 -4.49 15.51 10.47
N LYS A 27 -5.11 16.30 9.60
CA LYS A 27 -6.56 16.48 9.56
C LYS A 27 -7.12 15.99 8.23
N ILE A 28 -7.93 14.95 8.26
CA ILE A 28 -8.57 14.43 7.07
C ILE A 28 -9.72 15.34 6.68
N LYS A 29 -9.59 16.02 5.54
CA LYS A 29 -10.62 16.93 5.03
C LYS A 29 -11.75 16.16 4.36
N GLY A 30 -11.42 15.09 3.66
CA GLY A 30 -12.42 14.22 3.06
C GLY A 30 -11.96 13.50 1.80
N TYR A 31 -12.96 13.06 1.05
CA TYR A 31 -12.79 12.19 -0.11
C TYR A 31 -13.49 12.73 -1.35
N TYR A 32 -12.89 12.44 -2.50
CA TYR A 32 -13.54 12.51 -3.81
C TYR A 32 -13.36 11.17 -4.54
N SER A 33 -14.37 10.71 -5.24
CA SER A 33 -14.29 9.56 -6.14
C SER A 33 -15.44 9.61 -7.16
N ARG A 34 -15.31 8.91 -8.27
CA ARG A 34 -16.33 8.82 -9.32
C ARG A 34 -17.69 8.30 -8.82
N THR A 35 -17.67 7.47 -7.79
CA THR A 35 -18.89 6.85 -7.21
C THR A 35 -19.24 7.57 -5.92
N SER A 36 -20.33 8.34 -5.90
CA SER A 36 -20.80 9.09 -4.73
C SER A 36 -20.96 8.20 -3.50
N LYS A 37 -21.61 7.03 -3.65
CA LYS A 37 -21.81 6.07 -2.56
C LYS A 37 -20.48 5.69 -1.86
N SER A 38 -19.40 5.51 -2.60
CA SER A 38 -18.10 5.18 -2.01
C SER A 38 -17.51 6.35 -1.24
N VAL A 39 -17.73 7.57 -1.73
CA VAL A 39 -17.29 8.81 -1.06
C VAL A 39 -18.05 9.01 0.25
N ASP A 40 -19.39 8.87 0.22
CA ASP A 40 -20.24 9.02 1.41
C ASP A 40 -19.84 8.04 2.53
N ILE A 41 -19.61 6.78 2.15
CA ILE A 41 -19.15 5.74 3.09
C ILE A 41 -17.79 6.11 3.70
N ALA A 42 -16.82 6.52 2.87
CA ALA A 42 -15.48 6.88 3.33
C ALA A 42 -15.51 8.12 4.22
N ALA A 43 -16.25 9.14 3.85
CA ALA A 43 -16.43 10.37 4.61
C ALA A 43 -17.09 10.10 5.97
N THR A 44 -18.14 9.28 6.00
CA THR A 44 -18.79 8.85 7.26
C THR A 44 -17.82 8.07 8.14
N PHE A 45 -17.07 7.13 7.56
CA PHE A 45 -16.11 6.28 8.28
C PHE A 45 -14.98 7.08 8.96
N THR A 46 -14.56 8.17 8.34
CA THR A 46 -13.48 9.04 8.85
C THR A 46 -14.00 10.35 9.47
N ASN A 47 -15.32 10.51 9.61
CA ASN A 47 -15.96 11.74 10.08
C ASN A 47 -15.43 12.98 9.34
N SER A 48 -15.43 12.93 8.02
CA SER A 48 -14.88 13.95 7.13
C SER A 48 -15.88 14.34 6.03
N LYS A 49 -15.49 15.16 5.06
CA LYS A 49 -16.38 15.70 4.02
C LYS A 49 -16.39 14.80 2.78
N ALA A 50 -17.56 14.62 2.19
CA ALA A 50 -17.74 14.12 0.83
C ALA A 50 -17.68 15.32 -0.14
N TYR A 51 -16.69 15.32 -1.05
CA TYR A 51 -16.51 16.40 -2.03
C TYR A 51 -17.23 16.06 -3.33
N ALA A 52 -17.89 17.05 -3.92
CA ALA A 52 -18.59 16.92 -5.20
C ALA A 52 -17.63 16.98 -6.40
N SER A 53 -16.49 17.65 -6.24
CA SER A 53 -15.47 17.75 -7.29
C SER A 53 -14.05 17.59 -6.72
N PRO A 54 -13.08 17.17 -7.55
CA PRO A 54 -11.69 17.12 -7.12
C PRO A 54 -11.10 18.52 -6.89
N GLU A 55 -11.60 19.54 -7.56
CA GLU A 55 -11.14 20.94 -7.41
C GLU A 55 -11.47 21.48 -6.01
N GLU A 56 -12.69 21.24 -5.51
CA GLU A 56 -13.06 21.62 -4.15
C GLU A 56 -12.15 20.95 -3.11
N LEU A 57 -11.86 19.65 -3.26
CA LEU A 57 -10.95 18.93 -2.38
C LEU A 57 -9.54 19.52 -2.43
N VAL A 58 -9.00 19.75 -3.63
CA VAL A 58 -7.67 20.31 -3.83
C VAL A 58 -7.54 21.67 -3.15
N ASN A 59 -8.56 22.53 -3.26
CA ASN A 59 -8.52 23.88 -2.68
C ASN A 59 -8.45 23.85 -1.14
N GLU A 60 -9.02 22.84 -0.48
CA GLU A 60 -9.05 22.74 0.99
C GLU A 60 -7.88 21.96 1.61
N CYS A 61 -7.01 21.35 0.80
CA CYS A 61 -5.98 20.43 1.28
C CYS A 61 -4.56 20.91 1.00
N ASP A 62 -3.65 20.56 1.89
CA ASP A 62 -2.20 20.76 1.74
C ASP A 62 -1.58 19.53 1.04
N VAL A 63 -2.14 18.36 1.30
CA VAL A 63 -1.71 17.07 0.73
C VAL A 63 -2.87 16.41 0.02
N ILE A 64 -2.67 16.04 -1.23
CA ILE A 64 -3.63 15.32 -2.06
C ILE A 64 -3.11 13.90 -2.26
N CYS A 65 -3.80 12.93 -1.65
CA CYS A 65 -3.49 11.52 -1.73
C CYS A 65 -4.31 10.85 -2.84
N ILE A 66 -3.67 10.43 -3.92
CA ILE A 66 -4.32 9.66 -4.99
C ILE A 66 -4.25 8.19 -4.62
N THR A 67 -5.40 7.61 -4.28
CA THR A 67 -5.58 6.22 -3.84
C THR A 67 -6.50 5.42 -4.75
N THR A 68 -6.49 5.77 -6.03
CA THR A 68 -7.13 5.03 -7.10
C THR A 68 -6.26 3.84 -7.53
N PRO A 69 -6.77 2.87 -8.32
CA PRO A 69 -5.94 1.85 -8.96
C PRO A 69 -4.79 2.48 -9.77
N ASP A 70 -3.69 1.73 -9.90
CA ASP A 70 -2.44 2.22 -10.51
C ASP A 70 -2.63 2.77 -11.93
N ASP A 71 -3.45 2.10 -12.76
CA ASP A 71 -3.79 2.51 -14.12
C ASP A 71 -4.63 3.81 -14.21
N ILE A 72 -5.14 4.28 -13.08
CA ILE A 72 -5.97 5.48 -12.97
C ILE A 72 -5.20 6.67 -12.39
N ILE A 73 -4.07 6.43 -11.69
CA ILE A 73 -3.30 7.51 -11.03
C ILE A 73 -2.91 8.60 -12.02
N LEU A 74 -2.36 8.23 -13.18
CA LEU A 74 -1.99 9.19 -14.21
C LEU A 74 -3.19 10.01 -14.71
N LYS A 75 -4.34 9.37 -14.89
CA LYS A 75 -5.57 10.05 -15.36
C LYS A 75 -6.06 11.07 -14.35
N VAL A 76 -5.95 10.74 -13.06
CA VAL A 76 -6.29 11.69 -11.97
C VAL A 76 -5.32 12.86 -11.97
N TRP A 77 -4.00 12.58 -12.09
CA TRP A 77 -2.98 13.62 -12.19
C TRP A 77 -3.27 14.58 -13.36
N GLU A 78 -3.50 14.07 -14.55
CA GLU A 78 -3.82 14.87 -15.73
C GLU A 78 -5.07 15.76 -15.53
N GLN A 79 -6.03 15.30 -14.74
CA GLN A 79 -7.21 16.09 -14.40
C GLN A 79 -6.90 17.22 -13.43
N ILE A 80 -6.09 16.96 -12.39
CA ILE A 80 -5.89 17.94 -11.31
C ILE A 80 -4.69 18.87 -11.52
N LYS A 81 -3.74 18.54 -12.41
CA LYS A 81 -2.51 19.33 -12.62
C LYS A 81 -2.76 20.78 -13.03
N ASN A 82 -3.94 21.08 -13.60
CA ASN A 82 -4.33 22.41 -14.01
C ASN A 82 -4.99 23.24 -12.90
N TYR A 83 -5.21 22.67 -11.71
CA TYR A 83 -5.74 23.39 -10.57
C TYR A 83 -4.61 24.17 -9.86
N ASN A 84 -4.98 24.98 -8.88
CA ASN A 84 -3.98 25.67 -8.07
C ASN A 84 -3.30 24.69 -7.10
N LEU A 85 -2.14 24.17 -7.51
CA LEU A 85 -1.35 23.21 -6.74
C LEU A 85 -0.14 23.83 -6.02
N GLN A 86 0.01 25.16 -6.07
CA GLN A 86 1.16 25.83 -5.46
C GLN A 86 1.31 25.45 -3.97
N GLN A 87 2.53 25.00 -3.59
CA GLN A 87 2.91 24.57 -2.26
C GLN A 87 2.18 23.29 -1.73
N LYS A 88 1.42 22.62 -2.56
CA LYS A 88 0.77 21.35 -2.18
C LYS A 88 1.68 20.16 -2.42
N ILE A 89 1.39 19.06 -1.76
CA ILE A 89 2.05 17.77 -1.94
C ILE A 89 1.09 16.83 -2.65
N ILE A 90 1.52 16.25 -3.76
CA ILE A 90 0.79 15.23 -4.49
C ILE A 90 1.41 13.87 -4.16
N CYS A 91 0.60 12.99 -3.59
CA CYS A 91 1.04 11.69 -3.07
C CYS A 91 0.25 10.56 -3.73
N HIS A 92 0.91 9.42 -3.98
CA HIS A 92 0.24 8.15 -4.23
C HIS A 92 0.86 7.01 -3.41
N PHE A 93 0.14 5.86 -3.34
CA PHE A 93 0.53 4.71 -2.52
C PHE A 93 0.85 3.45 -3.34
N SER A 94 1.07 3.59 -4.65
CA SER A 94 1.46 2.46 -5.50
C SER A 94 2.82 1.89 -5.11
N GLY A 95 2.92 0.56 -5.10
CA GLY A 95 4.19 -0.14 -4.91
C GLY A 95 5.05 -0.15 -6.17
N SER A 96 4.45 -0.12 -7.36
CA SER A 96 5.12 -0.27 -8.65
C SER A 96 5.46 1.06 -9.32
N LEU A 97 4.61 2.08 -9.19
CA LEU A 97 4.78 3.38 -9.81
C LEU A 97 5.67 4.29 -8.96
N SER A 98 6.54 5.05 -9.62
CA SER A 98 7.30 6.11 -8.95
C SER A 98 6.53 7.43 -8.98
N SER A 99 6.98 8.39 -8.14
CA SER A 99 6.45 9.76 -8.13
C SER A 99 6.67 10.50 -9.46
N ASP A 100 7.52 9.98 -10.35
CA ASP A 100 7.74 10.53 -11.70
C ASP A 100 6.51 10.38 -12.62
N ILE A 101 5.49 9.61 -12.20
CA ILE A 101 4.20 9.57 -12.89
C ILE A 101 3.52 10.95 -12.93
N PHE A 102 3.87 11.84 -12.01
CA PHE A 102 3.38 13.21 -11.97
C PHE A 102 4.19 14.12 -12.90
N SER A 103 4.19 13.79 -14.18
CA SER A 103 4.93 14.53 -15.21
C SER A 103 4.51 16.01 -15.28
N GLY A 104 5.49 16.93 -15.40
CA GLY A 104 5.23 18.37 -15.44
C GLY A 104 4.85 19.00 -14.10
N ILE A 105 5.02 18.29 -12.99
CA ILE A 105 4.67 18.80 -11.66
C ILE A 105 5.48 20.04 -11.28
N GLU A 106 6.68 20.18 -11.79
CA GLU A 106 7.57 21.31 -11.56
C GLU A 106 6.94 22.65 -12.01
N GLU A 107 6.12 22.62 -13.06
CA GLU A 107 5.40 23.79 -13.58
C GLU A 107 4.28 24.25 -12.62
N THR A 108 3.74 23.33 -11.82
CA THR A 108 2.64 23.60 -10.87
C THR A 108 3.13 24.14 -9.54
N LYS A 109 4.44 24.14 -9.28
CA LYS A 109 5.05 24.48 -7.97
C LYS A 109 4.56 23.58 -6.81
N ALA A 110 4.06 22.40 -7.13
CA ALA A 110 3.74 21.37 -6.16
C ALA A 110 4.94 20.44 -5.93
N GLU A 111 4.88 19.69 -4.84
CA GLU A 111 5.84 18.66 -4.49
C GLU A 111 5.26 17.27 -4.76
N LYS A 112 6.10 16.30 -5.10
CA LYS A 112 5.67 14.93 -5.41
C LYS A 112 6.24 13.92 -4.43
N ILE A 113 5.45 12.88 -4.13
CA ILE A 113 5.91 11.75 -3.32
C ILE A 113 5.14 10.48 -3.65
N SER A 114 5.85 9.37 -3.63
CA SER A 114 5.27 8.03 -3.56
C SER A 114 5.58 7.43 -2.19
N ILE A 115 4.55 6.95 -1.50
CA ILE A 115 4.66 6.25 -0.22
C ILE A 115 4.03 4.89 -0.38
N HIS A 116 4.79 3.82 -0.19
CA HIS A 116 4.21 2.48 -0.25
C HIS A 116 4.28 1.78 1.09
N PRO A 117 3.14 1.56 1.75
CA PRO A 117 3.06 0.65 2.89
C PRO A 117 3.26 -0.79 2.42
N MET A 118 4.30 -1.46 2.94
CA MET A 118 4.48 -2.91 2.76
C MET A 118 3.47 -3.64 3.64
N TYR A 119 2.23 -3.64 3.18
CA TYR A 119 1.07 -4.10 3.95
C TYR A 119 -0.06 -4.55 3.02
N ALA A 120 -0.76 -5.62 3.39
CA ALA A 120 -1.90 -6.15 2.66
C ALA A 120 -3.20 -5.47 3.11
N PHE A 121 -3.76 -4.61 2.28
CA PHE A 121 -5.07 -3.97 2.52
C PHE A 121 -6.22 -4.89 2.09
N SER A 122 -6.47 -5.93 2.87
CA SER A 122 -7.47 -6.96 2.58
C SER A 122 -8.91 -6.49 2.79
N ASP A 123 -9.13 -5.56 3.72
CA ASP A 123 -10.46 -5.05 4.06
C ASP A 123 -10.46 -3.53 4.26
N LYS A 124 -11.46 -2.88 3.69
CA LYS A 124 -11.59 -1.43 3.68
C LYS A 124 -11.75 -0.80 5.06
N PHE A 125 -12.37 -1.52 6.01
CA PHE A 125 -12.80 -0.97 7.29
C PHE A 125 -12.04 -1.52 8.50
N THR A 126 -11.19 -2.52 8.29
CA THR A 126 -10.45 -3.17 9.38
C THR A 126 -8.94 -3.12 9.21
N SER A 127 -8.43 -3.03 7.97
CA SER A 127 -6.98 -3.01 7.70
C SER A 127 -6.23 -1.89 8.42
N TYR A 128 -6.87 -0.75 8.70
CA TYR A 128 -6.25 0.36 9.41
C TYR A 128 -5.79 0.00 10.84
N ARG A 129 -6.43 -0.98 11.49
CA ARG A 129 -6.16 -1.34 12.89
C ARG A 129 -4.75 -1.86 13.15
N GLN A 130 -4.13 -2.45 12.15
CA GLN A 130 -2.78 -3.00 12.22
C GLN A 130 -1.79 -2.24 11.32
N LEU A 131 -2.18 -1.09 10.79
CA LEU A 131 -1.33 -0.32 9.88
C LEU A 131 -0.05 0.18 10.55
N ASN A 132 -0.04 0.33 11.87
CA ASN A 132 1.15 0.62 12.66
C ASN A 132 2.27 -0.43 12.52
N THR A 133 1.95 -1.65 12.09
CA THR A 133 2.96 -2.70 11.83
C THR A 133 3.62 -2.55 10.46
N ALA A 134 3.03 -1.77 9.55
CA ALA A 134 3.54 -1.60 8.21
C ALA A 134 4.92 -0.92 8.20
N ARG A 135 5.78 -1.39 7.33
CA ARG A 135 7.01 -0.70 6.96
C ARG A 135 6.72 0.13 5.73
N LEU A 136 7.19 1.38 5.71
CA LEU A 136 6.93 2.28 4.60
C LEU A 136 8.17 2.44 3.74
N THR A 137 8.00 2.54 2.43
CA THR A 137 9.04 3.08 1.55
C THR A 137 8.58 4.41 1.00
N MET A 138 9.53 5.33 0.84
CA MET A 138 9.26 6.67 0.31
C MET A 138 10.29 7.04 -0.77
N GLU A 139 9.83 7.75 -1.77
CA GLU A 139 10.65 8.47 -2.74
C GLU A 139 9.87 9.68 -3.26
N GLY A 140 10.56 10.75 -3.63
CA GLY A 140 9.94 11.98 -4.09
C GLY A 140 10.84 13.20 -3.88
N SER A 141 10.26 14.38 -3.96
CA SER A 141 10.96 15.64 -3.70
C SER A 141 11.34 15.77 -2.23
N SER A 142 12.50 16.37 -1.97
CA SER A 142 13.06 16.48 -0.60
C SER A 142 12.11 17.13 0.39
N LYS A 143 11.34 18.13 -0.04
CA LYS A 143 10.39 18.82 0.81
C LYS A 143 9.19 17.94 1.16
N ALA A 144 8.63 17.21 0.18
CA ALA A 144 7.54 16.27 0.44
C ALA A 144 7.99 15.11 1.35
N VAL A 145 9.18 14.55 1.09
CA VAL A 145 9.77 13.51 1.93
C VAL A 145 9.89 13.98 3.37
N LYS A 146 10.42 15.19 3.60
CA LYS A 146 10.56 15.73 4.96
C LYS A 146 9.22 15.81 5.69
N VAL A 147 8.20 16.38 5.06
CA VAL A 147 6.85 16.50 5.67
C VAL A 147 6.25 15.13 5.99
N MET A 148 6.42 14.16 5.09
CA MET A 148 5.86 12.82 5.31
C MET A 148 6.68 11.99 6.30
N GLN A 149 7.98 12.24 6.45
CA GLN A 149 8.79 11.67 7.52
C GLN A 149 8.37 12.21 8.90
N GLU A 150 8.10 13.50 9.02
CA GLU A 150 7.56 14.10 10.26
C GLU A 150 6.22 13.44 10.63
N LEU A 151 5.32 13.20 9.66
CA LEU A 151 4.02 12.57 9.91
C LEU A 151 4.15 11.08 10.22
N PHE A 152 4.69 10.30 9.30
CA PHE A 152 4.68 8.84 9.43
C PHE A 152 5.82 8.29 10.29
N GLY A 153 6.98 8.95 10.27
CA GLY A 153 8.16 8.53 11.02
C GLY A 153 8.19 9.06 12.44
N ASP A 154 8.17 10.37 12.60
CA ASP A 154 8.40 10.98 13.92
C ASP A 154 7.15 10.91 14.79
N GLU A 155 5.96 11.23 14.24
CA GLU A 155 4.71 11.18 15.00
C GLU A 155 4.14 9.77 15.13
N LEU A 156 4.02 9.03 14.01
CA LEU A 156 3.36 7.72 13.98
C LEU A 156 4.31 6.53 14.15
N HIS A 157 5.61 6.79 14.31
CA HIS A 157 6.66 5.81 14.59
C HIS A 157 6.79 4.67 13.57
N HIS A 158 6.39 4.89 12.32
CA HIS A 158 6.66 3.93 11.26
C HIS A 158 8.14 3.85 10.92
N LYS A 159 8.66 2.65 10.71
CA LYS A 159 9.98 2.48 10.11
C LYS A 159 9.90 2.79 8.61
N ILE A 160 10.64 3.82 8.18
CA ILE A 160 10.67 4.32 6.81
C ILE A 160 11.97 3.94 6.14
N PHE A 161 11.90 3.48 4.90
CA PHE A 161 13.03 3.17 4.05
C PHE A 161 12.96 4.06 2.79
N MET A 162 14.06 4.73 2.49
CA MET A 162 14.18 5.51 1.27
C MET A 162 14.44 4.58 0.08
N LEU A 163 13.72 4.81 -1.01
CA LEU A 163 13.84 4.04 -2.24
C LEU A 163 14.20 5.00 -3.38
N LYS A 164 14.92 4.53 -4.39
CA LYS A 164 15.10 5.27 -5.65
C LYS A 164 13.89 5.03 -6.56
N ALA A 165 13.46 6.07 -7.25
CA ALA A 165 12.35 5.97 -8.20
C ALA A 165 12.58 4.84 -9.24
N SER A 166 13.82 4.70 -9.72
CA SER A 166 14.25 3.65 -10.67
C SER A 166 14.10 2.22 -10.15
N ASP A 167 14.05 2.03 -8.84
CA ASP A 167 14.02 0.70 -8.23
C ASP A 167 12.61 0.22 -7.87
N LYS A 168 11.59 1.07 -8.06
CA LYS A 168 10.19 0.75 -7.71
C LYS A 168 9.70 -0.57 -8.32
N VAL A 169 10.01 -0.84 -9.58
CA VAL A 169 9.58 -2.08 -10.25
C VAL A 169 10.19 -3.32 -9.59
N LYS A 170 11.51 -3.29 -9.31
CA LYS A 170 12.19 -4.41 -8.64
C LYS A 170 11.68 -4.60 -7.22
N TYR A 171 11.50 -3.49 -6.50
CA TYR A 171 10.94 -3.48 -5.16
C TYR A 171 9.55 -4.10 -5.13
N HIS A 172 8.67 -3.70 -6.06
CA HIS A 172 7.31 -4.25 -6.13
C HIS A 172 7.31 -5.74 -6.52
N ALA A 173 8.19 -6.14 -7.42
CA ALA A 173 8.37 -7.56 -7.75
C ALA A 173 8.74 -8.37 -6.50
N ALA A 174 9.67 -7.88 -5.66
CA ALA A 174 10.00 -8.55 -4.40
C ALA A 174 8.79 -8.69 -3.47
N ALA A 175 7.96 -7.64 -3.36
CA ALA A 175 6.73 -7.69 -2.58
C ALA A 175 5.72 -8.71 -3.13
N ALA A 176 5.56 -8.77 -4.46
CA ALA A 176 4.69 -9.72 -5.13
C ALA A 176 5.15 -11.19 -4.90
N PHE A 177 6.47 -11.45 -4.98
CA PHE A 177 7.02 -12.77 -4.65
C PHE A 177 6.75 -13.16 -3.20
N ALA A 178 6.91 -12.23 -2.26
CA ALA A 178 6.73 -12.50 -0.84
C ALA A 178 5.25 -12.57 -0.39
N SER A 179 4.30 -12.18 -1.23
CA SER A 179 2.87 -12.16 -0.91
C SER A 179 2.02 -12.92 -1.92
N ASN A 180 1.81 -12.37 -3.10
CA ASN A 180 0.89 -12.93 -4.09
C ASN A 180 1.33 -14.32 -4.58
N TYR A 181 2.63 -14.52 -4.84
CA TYR A 181 3.14 -15.82 -5.27
C TYR A 181 3.11 -16.86 -4.15
N VAL A 182 3.28 -16.46 -2.89
CA VAL A 182 3.08 -17.38 -1.74
C VAL A 182 1.66 -17.92 -1.73
N VAL A 183 0.66 -17.06 -1.94
CA VAL A 183 -0.75 -17.46 -2.04
C VAL A 183 -0.94 -18.43 -3.22
N GLY A 184 -0.40 -18.09 -4.41
CA GLY A 184 -0.52 -18.95 -5.60
C GLY A 184 0.14 -20.31 -5.44
N ILE A 185 1.34 -20.37 -4.84
CA ILE A 185 2.02 -21.65 -4.57
C ILE A 185 1.22 -22.49 -3.57
N PHE A 186 0.68 -21.86 -2.54
CA PHE A 186 -0.14 -22.55 -1.54
C PHE A 186 -1.43 -23.10 -2.15
N ASP A 187 -2.08 -22.35 -3.06
CA ASP A 187 -3.28 -22.78 -3.78
C ASP A 187 -3.01 -24.03 -4.64
N VAL A 188 -1.86 -24.05 -5.36
CA VAL A 188 -1.43 -25.24 -6.11
C VAL A 188 -1.24 -26.46 -5.17
N ALA A 189 -0.61 -26.25 -4.02
CA ALA A 189 -0.38 -27.34 -3.06
C ALA A 189 -1.70 -27.88 -2.47
N LEU A 190 -2.67 -27.00 -2.18
CA LEU A 190 -4.01 -27.40 -1.76
C LEU A 190 -4.72 -28.21 -2.85
N GLY A 191 -4.61 -27.81 -4.12
CA GLY A 191 -5.17 -28.54 -5.26
C GLY A 191 -4.64 -29.99 -5.34
N LEU A 192 -3.33 -30.16 -5.20
CA LEU A 192 -2.70 -31.49 -5.21
C LEU A 192 -3.22 -32.40 -4.08
N LEU A 193 -3.43 -31.90 -2.87
CA LEU A 193 -4.02 -32.69 -1.78
C LEU A 193 -5.49 -33.02 -2.04
N LYS A 194 -6.25 -32.14 -2.67
CA LYS A 194 -7.64 -32.41 -3.07
C LYS A 194 -7.70 -33.53 -4.11
N ASP A 195 -6.76 -33.58 -5.04
CA ASP A 195 -6.63 -34.72 -6.00
C ASP A 195 -6.30 -36.05 -5.30
N CYS A 196 -5.67 -35.98 -4.12
CA CYS A 196 -5.47 -37.17 -3.26
C CYS A 196 -6.70 -37.55 -2.40
N GLY A 197 -7.80 -36.80 -2.51
CA GLY A 197 -9.06 -37.06 -1.80
C GLY A 197 -9.23 -36.36 -0.46
N PHE A 198 -8.33 -35.40 -0.12
CA PHE A 198 -8.49 -34.59 1.09
C PHE A 198 -9.55 -33.49 0.90
N THR A 199 -10.25 -33.16 1.97
CA THR A 199 -11.13 -32.00 2.01
C THR A 199 -10.31 -30.70 2.04
N ASP A 200 -10.94 -29.56 1.74
CA ASP A 200 -10.28 -28.25 1.87
C ASP A 200 -9.77 -28.01 3.30
N GLU A 201 -10.55 -28.39 4.31
CA GLU A 201 -10.20 -28.25 5.71
C GLU A 201 -8.99 -29.13 6.09
N ASP A 202 -8.99 -30.37 5.67
CA ASP A 202 -7.87 -31.30 5.92
C ASP A 202 -6.58 -30.83 5.22
N ALA A 203 -6.69 -30.38 3.96
CA ALA A 203 -5.55 -29.90 3.20
C ALA A 203 -4.90 -28.66 3.86
N VAL A 204 -5.71 -27.68 4.30
CA VAL A 204 -5.23 -26.52 5.05
C VAL A 204 -4.62 -26.93 6.39
N SER A 205 -5.25 -27.88 7.11
CA SER A 205 -4.75 -28.39 8.40
C SER A 205 -3.38 -29.06 8.27
N LEU A 206 -3.15 -29.79 7.18
CA LEU A 206 -1.89 -30.48 6.89
C LEU A 206 -0.78 -29.50 6.45
N LEU A 207 -1.07 -28.61 5.49
CA LEU A 207 -0.06 -27.76 4.87
C LEU A 207 0.21 -26.48 5.65
N GLY A 208 -0.76 -25.98 6.39
CA GLY A 208 -0.62 -24.73 7.13
C GLY A 208 0.56 -24.69 8.09
N PRO A 209 0.69 -25.64 9.03
CA PRO A 209 1.83 -25.71 9.96
C PRO A 209 3.17 -25.86 9.25
N LEU A 210 3.24 -26.67 8.18
CA LEU A 210 4.44 -26.87 7.38
C LEU A 210 4.89 -25.57 6.71
N THR A 211 3.95 -24.89 6.06
CA THR A 211 4.23 -23.61 5.35
C THR A 211 4.66 -22.52 6.34
N MET A 212 3.94 -22.36 7.44
CA MET A 212 4.29 -21.37 8.46
C MET A 212 5.64 -21.64 9.10
N GLY A 213 5.96 -22.92 9.34
CA GLY A 213 7.27 -23.33 9.85
C GLY A 213 8.40 -22.96 8.91
N ASN A 214 8.25 -23.22 7.61
CA ASN A 214 9.24 -22.85 6.59
C ASN A 214 9.41 -21.33 6.47
N VAL A 215 8.31 -20.57 6.41
CA VAL A 215 8.36 -19.10 6.35
C VAL A 215 9.06 -18.54 7.59
N LYS A 216 8.73 -19.04 8.78
CA LYS A 216 9.39 -18.64 10.02
C LYS A 216 10.89 -18.94 9.97
N SER A 217 11.27 -20.14 9.55
CA SER A 217 12.69 -20.53 9.43
C SER A 217 13.44 -19.63 8.45
N VAL A 218 12.85 -19.27 7.31
CA VAL A 218 13.46 -18.33 6.36
C VAL A 218 13.70 -16.96 6.99
N ILE A 219 12.75 -16.45 7.77
CA ILE A 219 12.87 -15.13 8.42
C ILE A 219 13.95 -15.12 9.51
N GLU A 220 14.06 -16.22 10.28
CA GLU A 220 14.96 -16.32 11.41
C GLU A 220 16.39 -16.71 11.01
N ASN A 221 16.55 -17.64 10.05
CA ASN A 221 17.81 -18.29 9.73
C ASN A 221 18.32 -18.00 8.29
N GLY A 222 17.48 -17.40 7.45
CA GLY A 222 17.80 -17.17 6.03
C GLY A 222 17.41 -18.36 5.14
N THR A 223 17.43 -18.11 3.81
CA THR A 223 16.92 -19.06 2.81
C THR A 223 17.76 -20.34 2.69
N LEU A 224 19.07 -20.25 2.86
CA LEU A 224 19.97 -21.42 2.75
C LEU A 224 19.75 -22.42 3.89
N GLU A 225 19.68 -21.91 5.11
CA GLU A 225 19.49 -22.75 6.32
C GLU A 225 18.05 -23.28 6.43
N ALA A 226 17.08 -22.55 5.90
CA ALA A 226 15.68 -22.97 5.93
C ALA A 226 15.36 -24.07 4.90
N LEU A 227 16.17 -24.21 3.85
CA LEU A 227 15.96 -25.24 2.84
C LEU A 227 16.30 -26.60 3.42
N THR A 228 15.35 -27.52 3.41
CA THR A 228 15.46 -28.87 3.94
C THR A 228 14.97 -29.92 2.93
N GLY A 229 15.09 -31.20 3.30
CA GLY A 229 14.47 -32.29 2.55
C GLY A 229 15.29 -32.78 1.34
N PRO A 230 14.62 -33.40 0.33
CA PRO A 230 15.30 -34.08 -0.78
C PRO A 230 16.10 -33.17 -1.67
N VAL A 231 15.69 -31.91 -1.79
CA VAL A 231 16.37 -30.89 -2.61
C VAL A 231 17.83 -30.67 -2.14
N ILE A 232 18.06 -30.49 -0.84
CA ILE A 232 19.43 -30.33 -0.29
C ILE A 232 20.27 -31.60 -0.48
N ARG A 233 19.66 -32.77 -0.33
CA ARG A 233 20.34 -34.08 -0.45
C ARG A 233 20.57 -34.51 -1.90
N ASN A 234 20.15 -33.66 -2.88
CA ASN A 234 20.19 -33.97 -4.31
C ASN A 234 19.55 -35.33 -4.64
N ASP A 235 18.43 -35.63 -3.97
CA ASP A 235 17.67 -36.88 -4.12
C ASP A 235 16.76 -36.77 -5.35
N THR A 236 17.34 -37.05 -6.51
CA THR A 236 16.67 -36.91 -7.81
C THR A 236 15.54 -37.94 -8.03
N GLY A 237 15.44 -38.95 -7.18
CA GLY A 237 14.34 -39.92 -7.21
C GLY A 237 13.05 -39.41 -6.54
N THR A 238 13.16 -38.34 -5.75
CA THR A 238 12.04 -37.76 -5.00
C THR A 238 11.62 -36.38 -5.52
N VAL A 239 12.45 -35.70 -6.32
CA VAL A 239 12.22 -34.35 -6.86
C VAL A 239 11.73 -34.35 -8.29
#